data_d1f50ca24a5dcf2df4702bb8ad788c9b
#
_entry.id   d1f50ca24a5dcf2df4702bb8ad788c9b
#
_cell.length_a   1.000
_cell.length_b   1.000
_cell.length_c   1.000
_cell.angle_alpha   90.00
_cell.angle_beta   90.00
_cell.angle_gamma   90.00
#
_symmetry.space_group_name_H-M   'P 1'
#
loop_
_entity.id
_entity.type
_entity.pdbx_description
1 polymer ?
#
loop_
_entity_poly.entity_id
_entity_poly.type
_entity_poly.pdbx_seq_one_letter_code
_entity_poly.pdbx_strand_id
1 'polypeptide(L)'
;MRAAAITVADLRVVRGDAVVLPGLSCEVETGSVTGLLGPSGSGKSTLLRAIVGVQKIVSGSVDVLGHPAGSADLRSRIGYMTQAPSVYGDLTVGENLVFFARVLDAPLTAVDRVLGEVSMEDFRRRLVNRLSGGQRARVSLAAALLAEPDLLVLDEPTVGLDPVLRRDLWELFHHLTEHGTTLLVSSHVMDEADRCHALLLLREGTLLAHASPAELRRRTGKDNLEDVFLRLIEERV
;
A
#
# COMPACT_ATOMS: atom_id res chain seq x y z
N MET A 1 2.70 -22.31 7.33
CA MET A 1 3.18 -20.93 7.17
C MET A 1 3.11 -20.59 5.70
N ARG A 2 2.47 -19.50 5.32
CA ARG A 2 2.52 -18.99 3.94
C ARG A 2 3.91 -18.41 3.70
N ALA A 3 4.38 -18.43 2.44
CA ALA A 3 5.66 -17.80 2.10
C ALA A 3 5.56 -16.28 2.33
N ALA A 4 6.69 -15.63 2.66
CA ALA A 4 6.74 -14.18 2.77
C ALA A 4 6.83 -13.56 1.36
N ALA A 5 5.95 -12.59 1.06
CA ALA A 5 6.03 -11.77 -0.14
C ALA A 5 7.02 -10.61 0.05
N ILE A 6 7.17 -10.12 1.29
CA ILE A 6 8.12 -9.07 1.65
C ILE A 6 8.84 -9.52 2.92
N THR A 7 10.16 -9.41 2.92
CA THR A 7 11.01 -9.58 4.11
C THR A 7 11.89 -8.35 4.26
N VAL A 8 11.78 -7.69 5.40
CA VAL A 8 12.61 -6.53 5.79
C VAL A 8 13.45 -6.92 6.98
N ALA A 9 14.77 -6.76 6.90
CA ALA A 9 15.70 -7.08 7.97
C ALA A 9 16.58 -5.88 8.32
N ASP A 10 16.50 -5.44 9.58
CA ASP A 10 17.31 -4.36 10.20
C ASP A 10 17.41 -3.08 9.35
N LEU A 11 16.31 -2.73 8.68
CA LEU A 11 16.23 -1.63 7.73
C LEU A 11 16.48 -0.28 8.41
N ARG A 12 17.57 0.37 8.03
CA ARG A 12 17.91 1.72 8.47
C ARG A 12 17.80 2.71 7.33
N VAL A 13 16.99 3.76 7.54
CA VAL A 13 16.80 4.86 6.60
C VAL A 13 17.02 6.20 7.29
N VAL A 14 17.82 7.06 6.65
CA VAL A 14 18.08 8.45 7.07
C VAL A 14 17.62 9.38 5.97
N ARG A 15 16.95 10.47 6.33
CA ARG A 15 16.53 11.54 5.43
C ARG A 15 17.00 12.89 5.95
N GLY A 16 17.91 13.53 5.23
CA GLY A 16 18.68 14.65 5.78
C GLY A 16 19.44 14.18 7.02
N ASP A 17 19.29 14.88 8.15
CA ASP A 17 19.91 14.53 9.43
C ASP A 17 19.02 13.64 10.32
N ALA A 18 17.79 13.34 9.89
CA ALA A 18 16.84 12.58 10.70
C ALA A 18 16.90 11.07 10.38
N VAL A 19 17.03 10.25 11.43
CA VAL A 19 16.84 8.80 11.34
C VAL A 19 15.35 8.51 11.31
N VAL A 20 14.82 8.07 10.16
CA VAL A 20 13.39 7.80 9.97
C VAL A 20 13.04 6.36 10.34
N LEU A 21 13.89 5.39 9.95
CA LEU A 21 13.78 3.99 10.34
C LEU A 21 15.12 3.58 10.98
N PRO A 22 15.16 3.29 12.30
CA PRO A 22 16.41 3.06 13.01
C PRO A 22 16.97 1.62 12.92
N GLY A 23 16.20 0.67 12.36
CA GLY A 23 16.54 -0.76 12.28
C GLY A 23 15.25 -1.58 12.34
N LEU A 24 14.37 -1.41 11.34
CA LEU A 24 13.06 -2.05 11.30
C LEU A 24 13.15 -3.41 10.64
N SER A 25 12.54 -4.43 11.27
CA SER A 25 12.38 -5.78 10.69
C SER A 25 10.92 -6.17 10.71
N CYS A 26 10.40 -6.66 9.56
CA CYS A 26 9.03 -7.15 9.43
C CYS A 26 8.89 -8.07 8.21
N GLU A 27 7.78 -8.80 8.15
CA GLU A 27 7.42 -9.67 7.04
C GLU A 27 5.97 -9.38 6.61
N VAL A 28 5.66 -9.66 5.33
CA VAL A 28 4.30 -9.63 4.78
C VAL A 28 4.03 -10.96 4.10
N GLU A 29 2.98 -11.65 4.51
CA GLU A 29 2.60 -12.96 3.95
C GLU A 29 1.99 -12.82 2.55
N THR A 30 2.34 -13.76 1.66
CA THR A 30 1.79 -13.86 0.30
C THR A 30 0.27 -14.05 0.32
N GLY A 31 -0.45 -13.39 -0.60
CA GLY A 31 -1.91 -13.53 -0.76
C GLY A 31 -2.70 -13.03 0.44
N SER A 32 -2.22 -11.99 1.11
CA SER A 32 -2.89 -11.36 2.26
C SER A 32 -3.01 -9.85 2.09
N VAL A 33 -3.96 -9.25 2.78
CA VAL A 33 -3.99 -7.80 3.01
C VAL A 33 -3.30 -7.51 4.33
N THR A 34 -2.17 -6.82 4.28
CA THR A 34 -1.47 -6.32 5.47
C THR A 34 -1.63 -4.81 5.59
N GLY A 35 -2.17 -4.37 6.71
CA GLY A 35 -2.29 -2.94 7.03
C GLY A 35 -1.02 -2.40 7.69
N LEU A 36 -0.45 -1.33 7.16
CA LEU A 36 0.64 -0.57 7.77
C LEU A 36 0.07 0.66 8.44
N LEU A 37 -0.15 0.60 9.76
CA LEU A 37 -0.87 1.62 10.51
C LEU A 37 0.05 2.39 11.44
N GLY A 38 -0.30 3.64 11.67
CA GLY A 38 0.42 4.53 12.58
C GLY A 38 0.17 6.00 12.28
N PRO A 39 0.54 6.91 13.20
CA PRO A 39 0.33 8.34 13.01
C PRO A 39 1.11 8.91 11.82
N SER A 40 0.75 10.11 11.40
CA SER A 40 1.51 10.84 10.39
C SER A 40 2.96 11.05 10.87
N GLY A 41 3.93 10.87 9.96
CA GLY A 41 5.35 10.97 10.31
C GLY A 41 5.97 9.72 10.95
N SER A 42 5.22 8.64 11.20
CA SER A 42 5.76 7.41 11.81
C SER A 42 6.73 6.61 10.93
N GLY A 43 6.89 6.98 9.63
CA GLY A 43 7.81 6.30 8.72
C GLY A 43 7.14 5.40 7.68
N LYS A 44 5.79 5.29 7.64
CA LYS A 44 5.03 4.43 6.71
C LYS A 44 5.45 4.59 5.26
N SER A 45 5.31 5.79 4.69
CA SER A 45 5.68 6.06 3.29
C SER A 45 7.17 5.82 3.02
N THR A 46 8.04 5.97 4.03
CA THR A 46 9.47 5.67 3.89
C THR A 46 9.69 4.16 3.78
N LEU A 47 9.00 3.36 4.59
CA LEU A 47 9.03 1.90 4.50
C LEU A 47 8.46 1.43 3.15
N LEU A 48 7.29 1.93 2.72
CA LEU A 48 6.70 1.59 1.42
C LEU A 48 7.67 1.90 0.26
N ARG A 49 8.32 3.07 0.27
CA ARG A 49 9.32 3.43 -0.75
C ARG A 49 10.55 2.54 -0.71
N ALA A 50 10.98 2.05 0.46
CA ALA A 50 12.07 1.10 0.56
C ALA A 50 11.68 -0.26 -0.04
N ILE A 51 10.44 -0.73 0.21
CA ILE A 51 9.89 -1.96 -0.34
C ILE A 51 9.81 -1.91 -1.88
N VAL A 52 9.35 -0.80 -2.45
CA VAL A 52 9.31 -0.65 -3.91
C VAL A 52 10.66 -0.29 -4.54
N GLY A 53 11.71 -0.14 -3.73
CA GLY A 53 13.09 0.08 -4.20
C GLY A 53 13.42 1.50 -4.64
N VAL A 54 12.58 2.50 -4.31
CA VAL A 54 12.82 3.91 -4.67
C VAL A 54 13.38 4.76 -3.51
N GLN A 55 13.62 4.13 -2.35
CA GLN A 55 14.24 4.76 -1.17
C GLN A 55 15.68 4.29 -1.00
N LYS A 56 16.61 5.25 -0.88
CA LYS A 56 17.98 4.93 -0.48
C LYS A 56 17.98 4.45 0.97
N ILE A 57 18.51 3.25 1.20
CA ILE A 57 18.71 2.66 2.52
C ILE A 57 20.16 2.85 2.97
N VAL A 58 20.40 2.94 4.28
CA VAL A 58 21.75 3.08 4.88
C VAL A 58 22.32 1.70 5.23
N SER A 59 21.49 0.83 5.79
CA SER A 59 21.83 -0.55 6.12
C SER A 59 20.58 -1.42 6.23
N GLY A 60 20.76 -2.73 6.37
CA GLY A 60 19.72 -3.73 6.35
C GLY A 60 19.42 -4.22 4.94
N SER A 61 18.39 -5.05 4.81
CA SER A 61 17.93 -5.57 3.52
C SER A 61 16.42 -5.52 3.37
N VAL A 62 15.96 -5.45 2.13
CA VAL A 62 14.54 -5.58 1.76
C VAL A 62 14.47 -6.53 0.58
N ASP A 63 13.83 -7.67 0.80
CA ASP A 63 13.56 -8.68 -0.23
C ASP A 63 12.06 -8.71 -0.52
N VAL A 64 11.70 -8.67 -1.80
CA VAL A 64 10.33 -8.63 -2.29
C VAL A 64 10.14 -9.72 -3.33
N LEU A 65 9.16 -10.60 -3.15
CA LEU A 65 8.87 -11.73 -4.05
C LEU A 65 10.12 -12.55 -4.38
N GLY A 66 11.04 -12.70 -3.41
CA GLY A 66 12.30 -13.44 -3.53
C GLY A 66 13.43 -12.69 -4.24
N HIS A 67 13.29 -11.39 -4.50
CA HIS A 67 14.31 -10.55 -5.14
C HIS A 67 14.63 -9.32 -4.27
N PRO A 68 15.86 -8.79 -4.30
CA PRO A 68 16.17 -7.53 -3.64
C PRO A 68 15.28 -6.38 -4.16
N ALA A 69 14.78 -5.54 -3.26
CA ALA A 69 13.93 -4.40 -3.62
C ALA A 69 14.61 -3.51 -4.69
N GLY A 70 13.81 -3.09 -5.69
CA GLY A 70 14.30 -2.29 -6.82
C GLY A 70 14.91 -3.09 -7.96
N SER A 71 14.97 -4.43 -7.88
CA SER A 71 15.40 -5.30 -8.98
C SER A 71 14.55 -5.09 -10.23
N ALA A 72 15.16 -5.24 -11.41
CA ALA A 72 14.45 -5.07 -12.68
C ALA A 72 13.27 -6.04 -12.83
N ASP A 73 13.41 -7.25 -12.33
CA ASP A 73 12.39 -8.33 -12.35
C ASP A 73 11.12 -8.00 -11.57
N LEU A 74 11.18 -6.99 -10.68
CA LEU A 74 10.05 -6.55 -9.87
C LEU A 74 9.18 -5.48 -10.54
N ARG A 75 9.64 -4.83 -11.61
CA ARG A 75 9.00 -3.64 -12.19
C ARG A 75 7.56 -3.86 -12.66
N SER A 76 7.28 -5.00 -13.26
CA SER A 76 5.92 -5.37 -13.69
C SER A 76 5.15 -6.15 -12.63
N ARG A 77 5.84 -6.66 -11.60
CA ARG A 77 5.27 -7.49 -10.54
C ARG A 77 4.80 -6.70 -9.33
N ILE A 78 5.20 -5.42 -9.22
CA ILE A 78 4.79 -4.53 -8.12
C ILE A 78 3.99 -3.37 -8.68
N GLY A 79 2.72 -3.25 -8.25
CA GLY A 79 1.92 -2.04 -8.41
C GLY A 79 2.16 -1.10 -7.22
N TYR A 80 2.43 0.18 -7.48
CA TYR A 80 2.63 1.16 -6.43
C TYR A 80 1.76 2.39 -6.62
N MET A 81 0.92 2.66 -5.63
CA MET A 81 0.14 3.89 -5.54
C MET A 81 0.71 4.79 -4.45
N THR A 82 1.16 5.97 -4.82
CA THR A 82 1.66 7.00 -3.90
C THR A 82 0.51 7.80 -3.28
N GLN A 83 0.74 8.39 -2.11
CA GLN A 83 -0.24 9.25 -1.43
C GLN A 83 -0.72 10.43 -2.30
N ALA A 84 0.18 11.09 -3.02
CA ALA A 84 -0.20 12.05 -4.07
C ALA A 84 -0.48 11.28 -5.37
N PRO A 85 -1.60 11.57 -6.08
CA PRO A 85 -1.90 10.91 -7.35
C PRO A 85 -0.77 11.07 -8.37
N SER A 86 -0.23 9.93 -8.86
CA SER A 86 0.89 9.89 -9.82
C SER A 86 0.39 9.79 -11.26
N VAL A 87 -0.58 10.64 -11.62
CA VAL A 87 -1.21 10.70 -12.95
C VAL A 87 -1.12 12.12 -13.53
N TYR A 88 -1.02 12.21 -14.86
CA TYR A 88 -0.86 13.47 -15.56
C TYR A 88 -2.20 14.21 -15.68
N GLY A 89 -2.27 15.43 -15.15
CA GLY A 89 -3.48 16.22 -15.07
C GLY A 89 -4.00 16.73 -16.41
N ASP A 90 -3.11 16.92 -17.36
CA ASP A 90 -3.34 17.42 -18.72
C ASP A 90 -3.72 16.31 -19.74
N LEU A 91 -3.66 15.06 -19.32
CA LEU A 91 -4.16 13.91 -20.07
C LEU A 91 -5.55 13.48 -19.59
N THR A 92 -6.30 12.84 -20.46
CA THR A 92 -7.54 12.14 -20.08
C THR A 92 -7.21 10.88 -19.26
N VAL A 93 -8.21 10.34 -18.57
CA VAL A 93 -8.08 9.06 -17.85
C VAL A 93 -7.58 7.95 -18.78
N GLY A 94 -8.19 7.80 -19.95
CA GLY A 94 -7.79 6.78 -20.92
C GLY A 94 -6.37 6.98 -21.46
N GLU A 95 -5.95 8.21 -21.74
CA GLU A 95 -4.58 8.51 -22.19
C GLU A 95 -3.55 8.21 -21.12
N ASN A 96 -3.82 8.54 -19.85
CA ASN A 96 -2.98 8.16 -18.73
C ASN A 96 -2.77 6.63 -18.68
N LEU A 97 -3.86 5.87 -18.71
CA LEU A 97 -3.79 4.41 -18.61
C LEU A 97 -3.09 3.78 -19.82
N VAL A 98 -3.32 4.30 -21.04
CA VAL A 98 -2.59 3.87 -22.24
C VAL A 98 -1.09 4.19 -22.12
N PHE A 99 -0.72 5.35 -21.57
CA PHE A 99 0.67 5.71 -21.33
C PHE A 99 1.33 4.72 -20.36
N PHE A 100 0.73 4.48 -19.20
CA PHE A 100 1.28 3.56 -18.20
C PHE A 100 1.28 2.10 -18.68
N ALA A 101 0.27 1.65 -19.44
CA ALA A 101 0.26 0.32 -20.05
C ALA A 101 1.49 0.11 -20.96
N ARG A 102 1.84 1.11 -21.78
CA ARG A 102 3.05 1.05 -22.63
C ARG A 102 4.35 1.05 -21.81
N VAL A 103 4.41 1.83 -20.72
CA VAL A 103 5.60 1.89 -19.83
C VAL A 103 5.83 0.55 -19.12
N LEU A 104 4.73 -0.14 -18.76
CA LEU A 104 4.75 -1.42 -18.04
C LEU A 104 4.77 -2.64 -18.99
N ASP A 105 4.76 -2.43 -20.31
CA ASP A 105 4.61 -3.48 -21.33
C ASP A 105 3.34 -4.34 -21.11
N ALA A 106 2.28 -3.70 -20.60
CA ALA A 106 0.98 -4.33 -20.40
C ALA A 106 0.12 -4.23 -21.65
N PRO A 107 -0.75 -5.21 -21.94
CA PRO A 107 -1.63 -5.18 -23.09
C PRO A 107 -2.62 -4.02 -23.00
N LEU A 108 -2.91 -3.33 -24.13
CA LEU A 108 -3.84 -2.20 -24.12
C LEU A 108 -5.29 -2.59 -23.73
N THR A 109 -5.64 -3.87 -23.84
CA THR A 109 -6.90 -4.43 -23.32
C THR A 109 -7.01 -4.33 -21.80
N ALA A 110 -5.87 -4.26 -21.07
CA ALA A 110 -5.85 -4.05 -19.64
C ALA A 110 -6.48 -2.70 -19.24
N VAL A 111 -6.46 -1.70 -20.13
CA VAL A 111 -7.06 -0.38 -19.86
C VAL A 111 -8.57 -0.49 -19.60
N ASP A 112 -9.28 -1.28 -20.38
CA ASP A 112 -10.74 -1.45 -20.20
C ASP A 112 -11.02 -2.28 -18.93
N ARG A 113 -10.21 -3.31 -18.65
CA ARG A 113 -10.31 -4.11 -17.44
C ARG A 113 -10.14 -3.25 -16.19
N VAL A 114 -9.04 -2.50 -16.06
CA VAL A 114 -8.78 -1.71 -14.85
C VAL A 114 -9.78 -0.55 -14.68
N LEU A 115 -10.30 0.03 -15.76
CA LEU A 115 -11.38 1.01 -15.69
C LEU A 115 -12.62 0.42 -15.03
N GLY A 116 -13.00 -0.81 -15.41
CA GLY A 116 -14.11 -1.54 -14.79
C GLY A 116 -13.84 -1.85 -13.32
N GLU A 117 -12.66 -2.36 -12.99
CA GLU A 117 -12.28 -2.68 -11.61
C GLU A 117 -12.38 -1.47 -10.64
N VAL A 118 -12.05 -0.27 -11.11
CA VAL A 118 -12.13 0.95 -10.29
C VAL A 118 -13.38 1.80 -10.56
N SER A 119 -14.36 1.33 -11.35
CA SER A 119 -15.62 2.02 -11.72
C SER A 119 -15.36 3.41 -12.30
N MET A 120 -14.50 3.49 -13.31
CA MET A 120 -14.09 4.75 -13.96
C MET A 120 -14.33 4.75 -15.49
N GLU A 121 -15.13 3.82 -16.05
CA GLU A 121 -15.40 3.68 -17.48
C GLU A 121 -15.99 4.97 -18.08
N ASP A 122 -16.99 5.55 -17.41
CA ASP A 122 -17.68 6.79 -17.86
C ASP A 122 -16.74 8.00 -17.88
N PHE A 123 -15.63 7.93 -17.14
CA PHE A 123 -14.65 9.01 -17.04
C PHE A 123 -13.49 8.88 -18.04
N ARG A 124 -13.45 7.84 -18.85
CA ARG A 124 -12.35 7.53 -19.78
C ARG A 124 -11.85 8.73 -20.60
N ARG A 125 -12.78 9.57 -21.09
CA ARG A 125 -12.48 10.75 -21.94
C ARG A 125 -12.31 12.04 -21.14
N ARG A 126 -12.44 12.00 -19.81
CA ARG A 126 -12.36 13.19 -18.96
C ARG A 126 -10.90 13.49 -18.61
N LEU A 127 -10.52 14.77 -18.67
CA LEU A 127 -9.21 15.23 -18.22
C LEU A 127 -9.05 14.98 -16.71
N VAL A 128 -7.88 14.48 -16.29
CA VAL A 128 -7.60 14.13 -14.90
C VAL A 128 -7.65 15.34 -13.97
N ASN A 129 -7.25 16.54 -14.44
CA ASN A 129 -7.35 17.77 -13.66
C ASN A 129 -8.81 18.21 -13.34
N ARG A 130 -9.80 17.66 -14.05
CA ARG A 130 -11.24 17.91 -13.83
C ARG A 130 -11.91 16.87 -12.94
N LEU A 131 -11.14 15.93 -12.41
CA LEU A 131 -11.61 14.89 -11.49
C LEU A 131 -11.56 15.38 -10.03
N SER A 132 -12.44 14.81 -9.19
CA SER A 132 -12.32 14.94 -7.74
C SER A 132 -11.05 14.25 -7.21
N GLY A 133 -10.65 14.52 -5.97
CA GLY A 133 -9.51 13.83 -5.33
C GLY A 133 -9.68 12.31 -5.33
N GLY A 134 -10.84 11.81 -4.92
CA GLY A 134 -11.13 10.38 -4.92
C GLY A 134 -11.15 9.74 -6.33
N GLN A 135 -11.65 10.46 -7.35
CA GLN A 135 -11.57 10.00 -8.73
C GLN A 135 -10.12 9.91 -9.22
N ARG A 136 -9.27 10.89 -8.88
CA ARG A 136 -7.84 10.83 -9.22
C ARG A 136 -7.13 9.68 -8.52
N ALA A 137 -7.46 9.42 -7.26
CA ALA A 137 -6.93 8.28 -6.52
C ALA A 137 -7.27 6.95 -7.21
N ARG A 138 -8.52 6.79 -7.68
CA ARG A 138 -8.95 5.60 -8.44
C ARG A 138 -8.22 5.45 -9.78
N VAL A 139 -7.94 6.54 -10.50
CA VAL A 139 -7.12 6.48 -11.73
C VAL A 139 -5.68 6.07 -11.41
N SER A 140 -5.11 6.54 -10.29
CA SER A 140 -3.78 6.11 -9.83
C SER A 140 -3.75 4.64 -9.46
N LEU A 141 -4.81 4.13 -8.81
CA LEU A 141 -4.95 2.71 -8.52
C LEU A 141 -5.07 1.88 -9.81
N ALA A 142 -5.92 2.33 -10.76
CA ALA A 142 -6.05 1.67 -12.06
C ALA A 142 -4.68 1.55 -12.77
N ALA A 143 -3.86 2.60 -12.73
CA ALA A 143 -2.51 2.56 -13.30
C ALA A 143 -1.62 1.53 -12.59
N ALA A 144 -1.73 1.36 -11.28
CA ALA A 144 -0.98 0.36 -10.51
C ALA A 144 -1.44 -1.08 -10.80
N LEU A 145 -2.67 -1.27 -11.27
CA LEU A 145 -3.26 -2.60 -11.59
C LEU A 145 -3.03 -3.06 -13.03
N LEU A 146 -2.53 -2.22 -13.93
CA LEU A 146 -2.42 -2.50 -15.37
C LEU A 146 -1.65 -3.79 -15.69
N ALA A 147 -0.54 -4.04 -14.98
CA ALA A 147 0.33 -5.20 -15.21
C ALA A 147 -0.07 -6.45 -14.39
N GLU A 148 -1.24 -6.48 -13.76
CA GLU A 148 -1.67 -7.59 -12.88
C GLU A 148 -0.60 -7.95 -11.85
N PRO A 149 -0.22 -7.03 -10.95
CA PRO A 149 0.92 -7.21 -10.07
C PRO A 149 0.72 -8.34 -9.06
N ASP A 150 1.80 -9.05 -8.71
CA ASP A 150 1.82 -10.03 -7.61
C ASP A 150 1.74 -9.33 -6.24
N LEU A 151 2.27 -8.10 -6.16
CA LEU A 151 2.27 -7.26 -4.97
C LEU A 151 1.73 -5.86 -5.29
N LEU A 152 0.73 -5.42 -4.54
CA LEU A 152 0.18 -4.06 -4.61
C LEU A 152 0.52 -3.31 -3.33
N VAL A 153 1.29 -2.22 -3.46
CA VAL A 153 1.71 -1.33 -2.37
C VAL A 153 0.94 -0.02 -2.47
N LEU A 154 0.14 0.30 -1.46
CA LEU A 154 -0.79 1.43 -1.48
C LEU A 154 -0.51 2.38 -0.32
N ASP A 155 -0.19 3.64 -0.64
CA ASP A 155 0.07 4.66 0.36
C ASP A 155 -1.16 5.55 0.56
N GLU A 156 -1.92 5.28 1.63
CA GLU A 156 -3.15 5.97 2.04
C GLU A 156 -4.24 6.01 0.93
N PRO A 157 -4.63 4.87 0.32
CA PRO A 157 -5.50 4.83 -0.86
C PRO A 157 -6.94 5.29 -0.60
N THR A 158 -7.37 5.32 0.65
CA THR A 158 -8.75 5.60 1.08
C THR A 158 -8.96 7.03 1.55
N VAL A 159 -7.89 7.83 1.62
CA VAL A 159 -7.96 9.21 2.09
C VAL A 159 -8.81 10.06 1.15
N GLY A 160 -9.78 10.78 1.74
CA GLY A 160 -10.68 11.67 0.98
C GLY A 160 -11.77 10.96 0.20
N LEU A 161 -11.96 9.66 0.39
CA LEU A 161 -13.10 8.90 -0.14
C LEU A 161 -14.30 9.00 0.80
N ASP A 162 -15.49 9.08 0.22
CA ASP A 162 -16.73 8.88 0.97
C ASP A 162 -16.87 7.41 1.43
N PRO A 163 -17.78 7.13 2.38
CA PRO A 163 -17.91 5.79 2.95
C PRO A 163 -18.28 4.69 1.93
N VAL A 164 -19.05 5.02 0.88
CA VAL A 164 -19.46 4.04 -0.14
C VAL A 164 -18.25 3.66 -1.01
N LEU A 165 -17.55 4.65 -1.53
CA LEU A 165 -16.35 4.43 -2.34
C LEU A 165 -15.24 3.72 -1.54
N ARG A 166 -15.11 4.01 -0.24
CA ARG A 166 -14.17 3.31 0.64
C ARG A 166 -14.53 1.83 0.79
N ARG A 167 -15.81 1.52 0.99
CA ARG A 167 -16.27 0.13 1.04
C ARG A 167 -15.96 -0.62 -0.25
N ASP A 168 -16.34 -0.05 -1.39
CA ASP A 168 -16.16 -0.66 -2.70
C ASP A 168 -14.67 -0.91 -3.01
N LEU A 169 -13.79 0.01 -2.57
CA LEU A 169 -12.34 -0.16 -2.69
C LEU A 169 -11.82 -1.32 -1.85
N TRP A 170 -12.32 -1.48 -0.62
CA TRP A 170 -11.94 -2.62 0.22
C TRP A 170 -12.46 -3.96 -0.33
N GLU A 171 -13.65 -3.97 -0.94
CA GLU A 171 -14.18 -5.16 -1.65
C GLU A 171 -13.25 -5.54 -2.81
N LEU A 172 -12.79 -4.56 -3.60
CA LEU A 172 -11.77 -4.79 -4.63
C LEU A 172 -10.47 -5.37 -4.05
N PHE A 173 -9.97 -4.84 -2.92
CA PHE A 173 -8.74 -5.36 -2.28
C PHE A 173 -8.88 -6.82 -1.86
N HIS A 174 -10.01 -7.19 -1.27
CA HIS A 174 -10.27 -8.60 -0.92
C HIS A 174 -10.37 -9.48 -2.16
N HIS A 175 -11.09 -9.02 -3.19
CA HIS A 175 -11.17 -9.76 -4.46
C HIS A 175 -9.78 -10.00 -5.08
N LEU A 176 -8.90 -9.01 -5.10
CA LEU A 176 -7.53 -9.16 -5.59
C LEU A 176 -6.74 -10.20 -4.79
N THR A 177 -6.90 -10.26 -3.46
CA THR A 177 -6.20 -11.27 -2.65
C THR A 177 -6.74 -12.67 -2.82
N GLU A 178 -8.03 -12.84 -3.07
CA GLU A 178 -8.63 -14.13 -3.42
C GLU A 178 -8.06 -14.68 -4.74
N HIS A 179 -7.58 -13.79 -5.63
CA HIS A 179 -6.93 -14.14 -6.89
C HIS A 179 -5.39 -14.19 -6.80
N GLY A 180 -4.83 -14.11 -5.59
CA GLY A 180 -3.42 -14.33 -5.32
C GLY A 180 -2.56 -13.08 -5.19
N THR A 181 -3.09 -11.88 -5.45
CA THR A 181 -2.34 -10.62 -5.25
C THR A 181 -2.09 -10.39 -3.74
N THR A 182 -0.89 -10.01 -3.38
CA THR A 182 -0.56 -9.57 -2.02
C THR A 182 -0.75 -8.07 -1.90
N LEU A 183 -1.35 -7.57 -0.82
CA LEU A 183 -1.55 -6.14 -0.60
C LEU A 183 -0.87 -5.66 0.68
N LEU A 184 -0.13 -4.56 0.55
CA LEU A 184 0.37 -3.76 1.67
C LEU A 184 -0.23 -2.37 1.60
N VAL A 185 -1.12 -2.05 2.54
CA VAL A 185 -1.94 -0.84 2.54
C VAL A 185 -1.57 0.03 3.74
N SER A 186 -1.04 1.24 3.52
CA SER A 186 -0.85 2.19 4.62
C SER A 186 -2.14 2.94 4.92
N SER A 187 -2.39 3.17 6.20
CA SER A 187 -3.48 4.03 6.67
C SER A 187 -3.12 4.70 8.00
N HIS A 188 -3.76 5.82 8.28
CA HIS A 188 -3.79 6.43 9.62
C HIS A 188 -5.17 6.28 10.29
N VAL A 189 -6.12 5.61 9.61
CA VAL A 189 -7.49 5.37 10.07
C VAL A 189 -7.56 3.98 10.70
N MET A 190 -7.72 3.91 12.02
CA MET A 190 -7.72 2.64 12.76
C MET A 190 -8.93 1.74 12.44
N ASP A 191 -10.07 2.33 12.01
CA ASP A 191 -11.25 1.56 11.61
C ASP A 191 -11.01 0.65 10.39
N GLU A 192 -9.99 0.95 9.59
CA GLU A 192 -9.62 0.13 8.43
C GLU A 192 -8.85 -1.13 8.83
N ALA A 193 -8.29 -1.16 10.02
CA ALA A 193 -7.51 -2.28 10.52
C ALA A 193 -8.28 -3.60 10.54
N ASP A 194 -9.59 -3.56 10.83
CA ASP A 194 -10.44 -4.76 10.84
C ASP A 194 -10.64 -5.40 9.48
N ARG A 195 -10.31 -4.69 8.41
CA ARG A 195 -10.38 -5.19 7.05
C ARG A 195 -9.09 -5.90 6.62
N CYS A 196 -8.04 -5.86 7.45
CA CYS A 196 -6.75 -6.46 7.17
C CYS A 196 -6.62 -7.85 7.81
N HIS A 197 -5.88 -8.75 7.15
CA HIS A 197 -5.54 -10.06 7.72
C HIS A 197 -4.46 -9.93 8.80
N ALA A 198 -3.50 -9.02 8.61
CA ALA A 198 -2.43 -8.70 9.54
C ALA A 198 -2.19 -7.20 9.61
N LEU A 199 -1.61 -6.74 10.71
CA LEU A 199 -1.28 -5.34 10.96
C LEU A 199 0.19 -5.21 11.32
N LEU A 200 0.83 -4.22 10.71
CA LEU A 200 2.12 -3.66 11.11
C LEU A 200 1.84 -2.30 11.77
N LEU A 201 1.93 -2.23 13.09
CA LEU A 201 1.70 -0.99 13.84
C LEU A 201 3.02 -0.25 14.01
N LEU A 202 3.14 0.93 13.39
CA LEU A 202 4.38 1.71 13.31
C LEU A 202 4.27 3.01 14.11
N ARG A 203 5.31 3.27 14.93
CA ARG A 203 5.48 4.55 15.62
C ARG A 203 6.95 4.96 15.65
N GLU A 204 7.24 6.21 15.30
CA GLU A 204 8.60 6.80 15.36
C GLU A 204 9.66 5.89 14.69
N GLY A 205 9.33 5.33 13.53
CA GLY A 205 10.22 4.45 12.77
C GLY A 205 10.38 3.03 13.31
N THR A 206 9.71 2.70 14.41
CA THR A 206 9.80 1.37 15.05
C THR A 206 8.49 0.61 14.95
N LEU A 207 8.56 -0.71 14.81
CA LEU A 207 7.41 -1.58 14.79
C LEU A 207 6.95 -1.85 16.24
N LEU A 208 5.73 -1.41 16.59
CA LEU A 208 5.11 -1.68 17.90
C LEU A 208 4.59 -3.10 17.99
N ALA A 209 3.93 -3.56 16.93
CA ALA A 209 3.37 -4.90 16.85
C ALA A 209 3.24 -5.36 15.39
N HIS A 210 3.28 -6.69 15.21
CA HIS A 210 2.95 -7.39 13.98
C HIS A 210 2.08 -8.59 14.33
N ALA A 211 0.78 -8.50 14.09
CA ALA A 211 -0.19 -9.55 14.38
C ALA A 211 -1.53 -9.29 13.70
N SER A 212 -2.46 -10.26 13.73
CA SER A 212 -3.84 -10.04 13.30
C SER A 212 -4.59 -9.09 14.24
N PRO A 213 -5.64 -8.38 13.76
CA PRO A 213 -6.49 -7.54 14.62
C PRO A 213 -7.04 -8.29 15.83
N ALA A 214 -7.49 -9.54 15.63
CA ALA A 214 -8.02 -10.38 16.70
C ALA A 214 -6.98 -10.72 17.77
N GLU A 215 -5.74 -11.01 17.35
CA GLU A 215 -4.65 -11.29 18.26
C GLU A 215 -4.21 -10.06 19.06
N LEU A 216 -4.17 -8.89 18.44
CA LEU A 216 -3.86 -7.63 19.11
C LEU A 216 -4.89 -7.30 20.19
N ARG A 217 -6.19 -7.47 19.89
CA ARG A 217 -7.27 -7.31 20.87
C ARG A 217 -7.11 -8.27 22.06
N ARG A 218 -6.88 -9.54 21.77
CA ARG A 218 -6.67 -10.57 22.82
C ARG A 218 -5.47 -10.24 23.71
N ARG A 219 -4.36 -9.81 23.11
CA ARG A 219 -3.11 -9.47 23.83
C ARG A 219 -3.28 -8.25 24.74
N THR A 220 -3.99 -7.23 24.29
CA THR A 220 -4.13 -5.97 25.03
C THR A 220 -5.38 -5.91 25.93
N GLY A 221 -6.34 -6.83 25.74
CA GLY A 221 -7.64 -6.79 26.42
C GLY A 221 -8.53 -5.61 26.01
N LYS A 222 -8.29 -5.07 24.79
CA LYS A 222 -9.04 -3.93 24.25
C LYS A 222 -9.82 -4.35 23.00
N ASP A 223 -11.05 -3.85 22.85
CA ASP A 223 -11.91 -4.14 21.69
C ASP A 223 -11.67 -3.19 20.53
N ASN A 224 -11.37 -1.92 20.82
CA ASN A 224 -11.10 -0.88 19.84
C ASN A 224 -9.59 -0.86 19.50
N LEU A 225 -9.26 -0.80 18.22
CA LEU A 225 -7.87 -0.81 17.76
C LEU A 225 -7.10 0.49 18.05
N GLU A 226 -7.79 1.60 18.25
CA GLU A 226 -7.20 2.84 18.75
C GLU A 226 -6.70 2.67 20.18
N ASP A 227 -7.51 2.06 21.06
CA ASP A 227 -7.14 1.71 22.44
C ASP A 227 -6.03 0.64 22.47
N VAL A 228 -6.06 -0.33 21.55
CA VAL A 228 -4.99 -1.31 21.37
C VAL A 228 -3.67 -0.60 21.07
N PHE A 229 -3.67 0.34 20.13
CA PHE A 229 -2.48 1.11 19.77
C PHE A 229 -1.93 1.93 20.94
N LEU A 230 -2.82 2.63 21.69
CA LEU A 230 -2.44 3.39 22.88
C LEU A 230 -1.84 2.47 23.97
N ARG A 231 -2.45 1.32 24.20
CA ARG A 231 -1.95 0.35 25.19
C ARG A 231 -0.57 -0.18 24.85
N LEU A 232 -0.32 -0.50 23.57
CA LEU A 232 1.00 -0.95 23.10
C LEU A 232 2.09 0.13 23.25
N ILE A 233 1.72 1.40 23.18
CA ILE A 233 2.64 2.52 23.45
C ILE A 233 3.00 2.55 24.95
N GLU A 234 2.00 2.45 25.85
CA GLU A 234 2.21 2.46 27.29
C GLU A 234 3.10 1.32 27.77
N GLU A 235 3.01 0.13 27.16
CA GLU A 235 3.79 -1.05 27.51
C GLU A 235 5.29 -0.92 27.13
N ARG A 236 5.67 0.07 26.30
CA ARG A 236 7.04 0.32 25.87
C ARG A 236 7.73 1.49 26.59
N VAL A 237 6.99 2.25 27.40
CA VAL A 237 7.51 3.32 28.27
C VAL A 237 7.88 2.76 29.63
#